data_4376e340b63ad575eb803c98b212ef8c
#
_entry.id   4376e340b63ad575eb803c98b212ef8c
#
_cell.length_a   1.000
_cell.length_b   1.000
_cell.length_c   1.000
_cell.angle_alpha   90.00
_cell.angle_beta   90.00
_cell.angle_gamma   90.00
#
_symmetry.space_group_name_H-M   'P 1'
#
loop_
_entity.id
_entity.type
_entity.pdbx_description
1 polymer ?
#
loop_
_entity_poly.entity_id
_entity_poly.type
_entity_poly.pdbx_seq_one_letter_code
_entity_poly.pdbx_strand_id
1 'polypeptide(L)'
;MTGQYPLDHGVVENGWGLDEDEPVAAERFRAAGFDTFGVVSVDHLAHEHSRLGRGFDRYVDGGSRYDALYPILSRIYDTKTFNTVFGAVKNVGPGRYTVKNLLRGLGLIQLHCRTARSVTADAVGRLEGVSEPFFGWVHYFDVHEPRNAPGEFLEGHDEYTAAMMHVDRQVGELLATLEDRQLREDTLVVLTGDHGEALGDHGYTGHGRTLYDEELHVPLVFAHDALPRETVDAQVRTIDILPTLLDLVGADGLGADGEPLFDGGPVRADRPVYAMAYPTFGDRVGLRTDGWKLVRDRAGNDEALFDLSADPEERRNLLEDSAAGVADIDPDDVDGRREALSSDLEGWLSGFEATERQEVDAETEEMLADLGYRG
;
A
#
# COMPACT_ATOMS: atom_id res chain seq x y z
N MET A 1 -1.24 0.92 9.64
CA MET A 1 -1.97 0.37 10.79
C MET A 1 -1.24 0.60 12.12
N THR A 2 0.05 0.85 12.12
CA THR A 2 0.85 1.23 13.30
C THR A 2 1.13 2.75 13.37
N GLY A 3 1.15 3.44 12.23
CA GLY A 3 1.57 4.85 12.12
C GLY A 3 3.08 5.03 12.21
N GLN A 4 3.84 3.96 11.99
CA GLN A 4 5.29 3.92 12.11
C GLN A 4 5.95 3.59 10.76
N TYR A 5 7.23 3.90 10.65
CA TYR A 5 8.05 3.44 9.52
C TYR A 5 8.33 1.93 9.59
N PRO A 6 8.55 1.27 8.44
CA PRO A 6 8.84 -0.17 8.40
C PRO A 6 10.04 -0.60 9.27
N LEU A 7 11.02 0.27 9.43
CA LEU A 7 12.18 -0.01 10.27
C LEU A 7 11.84 -0.03 11.77
N ASP A 8 10.84 0.74 12.21
CA ASP A 8 10.42 0.76 13.61
C ASP A 8 9.58 -0.46 13.99
N HIS A 9 8.53 -0.76 13.18
CA HIS A 9 7.67 -1.91 13.46
C HIS A 9 8.24 -3.24 12.96
N GLY A 10 9.43 -3.25 12.35
CA GLY A 10 10.18 -4.45 11.99
C GLY A 10 9.66 -5.24 10.77
N VAL A 11 8.57 -4.83 10.13
CA VAL A 11 8.02 -5.49 8.95
C VAL A 11 8.51 -4.77 7.69
N VAL A 12 9.62 -5.21 7.14
CA VAL A 12 10.28 -4.59 5.97
C VAL A 12 10.07 -5.38 4.68
N GLU A 13 9.47 -6.57 4.76
CA GLU A 13 9.13 -7.39 3.59
C GLU A 13 7.74 -8.01 3.75
N ASN A 14 7.09 -8.29 2.62
CA ASN A 14 5.84 -9.05 2.60
C ASN A 14 6.04 -10.47 3.15
N GLY A 15 5.02 -10.97 3.85
CA GLY A 15 5.06 -12.26 4.53
C GLY A 15 5.62 -12.19 5.94
N TRP A 16 6.17 -11.04 6.36
CA TRP A 16 6.54 -10.79 7.75
C TRP A 16 5.32 -10.32 8.54
N GLY A 17 5.24 -10.69 9.81
CA GLY A 17 4.19 -10.26 10.72
C GLY A 17 4.70 -9.30 11.78
N LEU A 18 3.81 -8.44 12.25
CA LEU A 18 4.09 -7.55 13.38
C LEU A 18 4.43 -8.35 14.65
N ASP A 19 5.29 -7.84 15.48
CA ASP A 19 5.52 -8.40 16.81
C ASP A 19 4.25 -8.30 17.69
N GLU A 20 4.12 -9.20 18.66
CA GLU A 20 2.92 -9.26 19.51
C GLU A 20 2.74 -8.01 20.36
N ASP A 21 3.83 -7.36 20.74
CA ASP A 21 3.84 -6.15 21.55
C ASP A 21 3.66 -4.88 20.72
N GLU A 22 3.74 -4.97 19.38
CA GLU A 22 3.58 -3.82 18.50
C GLU A 22 2.10 -3.41 18.42
N PRO A 23 1.72 -2.20 18.87
CA PRO A 23 0.32 -1.80 18.91
C PRO A 23 -0.24 -1.54 17.51
N VAL A 24 -1.50 -1.93 17.29
CA VAL A 24 -2.22 -1.70 16.03
C VAL A 24 -3.46 -0.83 16.24
N ALA A 25 -3.87 -0.14 15.17
CA ALA A 25 -4.99 0.79 15.15
C ALA A 25 -6.25 0.26 15.85
N ALA A 26 -6.68 -0.94 15.47
CA ALA A 26 -7.93 -1.50 15.96
C ALA A 26 -7.94 -1.72 17.48
N GLU A 27 -6.78 -2.00 18.10
CA GLU A 27 -6.67 -2.12 19.54
C GLU A 27 -6.96 -0.78 20.25
N ARG A 28 -6.52 0.35 19.66
CA ARG A 28 -6.75 1.69 20.20
C ARG A 28 -8.20 2.12 20.02
N PHE A 29 -8.77 1.91 18.85
CA PHE A 29 -10.19 2.18 18.62
C PHE A 29 -11.09 1.34 19.52
N ARG A 30 -10.80 0.06 19.65
CA ARG A 30 -11.54 -0.82 20.56
C ARG A 30 -11.42 -0.39 22.03
N ALA A 31 -10.22 0.00 22.48
CA ALA A 31 -10.01 0.52 23.82
C ALA A 31 -10.78 1.83 24.05
N ALA A 32 -10.96 2.64 23.00
CA ALA A 32 -11.79 3.85 23.03
C ALA A 32 -13.31 3.56 22.91
N GLY A 33 -13.72 2.28 22.87
CA GLY A 33 -15.14 1.88 22.87
C GLY A 33 -15.79 1.77 21.49
N PHE A 34 -15.00 1.74 20.41
CA PHE A 34 -15.49 1.52 19.04
C PHE A 34 -15.74 0.04 18.76
N ASP A 35 -16.82 -0.26 18.04
CA ASP A 35 -17.01 -1.54 17.35
C ASP A 35 -16.02 -1.59 16.16
N THR A 36 -15.26 -2.66 16.01
CA THR A 36 -14.14 -2.67 15.07
C THR A 36 -14.26 -3.83 14.08
N PHE A 37 -14.13 -3.52 12.78
CA PHE A 37 -14.09 -4.55 11.75
C PHE A 37 -13.00 -4.28 10.71
N GLY A 38 -12.38 -5.36 10.21
CA GLY A 38 -11.45 -5.36 9.10
C GLY A 38 -11.91 -6.32 8.01
N VAL A 39 -11.80 -5.92 6.74
CA VAL A 39 -12.04 -6.79 5.58
C VAL A 39 -10.88 -6.62 4.62
N VAL A 40 -10.07 -7.66 4.46
CA VAL A 40 -8.90 -7.62 3.60
C VAL A 40 -9.03 -8.57 2.41
N SER A 41 -8.34 -8.23 1.34
CA SER A 41 -8.45 -8.91 0.05
C SER A 41 -7.33 -9.90 -0.23
N VAL A 42 -6.23 -9.91 0.55
CA VAL A 42 -5.04 -10.73 0.26
C VAL A 42 -4.61 -11.54 1.47
N ASP A 43 -4.09 -12.74 1.20
CA ASP A 43 -3.78 -13.71 2.25
C ASP A 43 -2.58 -13.28 3.11
N HIS A 44 -1.58 -12.55 2.57
CA HIS A 44 -0.47 -12.05 3.38
C HIS A 44 -0.88 -10.99 4.42
N LEU A 45 -2.07 -10.37 4.27
CA LEU A 45 -2.68 -9.54 5.30
C LEU A 45 -3.60 -10.33 6.24
N ALA A 46 -3.78 -11.64 6.03
CA ALA A 46 -4.53 -12.47 6.96
C ALA A 46 -3.93 -12.41 8.37
N HIS A 47 -4.78 -12.55 9.38
CA HIS A 47 -4.37 -12.40 10.77
C HIS A 47 -3.22 -13.35 11.16
N GLU A 48 -3.27 -14.58 10.68
CA GLU A 48 -2.27 -15.62 10.96
C GLU A 48 -0.85 -15.26 10.48
N HIS A 49 -0.74 -14.48 9.39
CA HIS A 49 0.55 -14.04 8.84
C HIS A 49 0.94 -12.66 9.37
N SER A 50 0.06 -11.69 9.20
CA SER A 50 0.37 -10.27 9.46
C SER A 50 0.21 -9.83 10.91
N ARG A 51 -0.61 -10.54 11.70
CA ARG A 51 -1.09 -10.14 13.02
C ARG A 51 -1.84 -8.80 13.05
N LEU A 52 -2.24 -8.27 11.90
CA LEU A 52 -3.02 -7.03 11.79
C LEU A 52 -4.48 -7.18 12.28
N GLY A 53 -4.99 -8.39 12.37
CA GLY A 53 -6.35 -8.66 12.87
C GLY A 53 -6.53 -8.43 14.37
N ARG A 54 -5.47 -8.12 15.13
CA ARG A 54 -5.57 -7.81 16.55
C ARG A 54 -6.42 -6.57 16.79
N GLY A 55 -7.22 -6.59 17.82
CA GLY A 55 -8.09 -5.48 18.18
C GLY A 55 -9.36 -5.36 17.36
N PHE A 56 -9.48 -6.03 16.22
CA PHE A 56 -10.74 -6.11 15.49
C PHE A 56 -11.69 -7.10 16.16
N ASP A 57 -12.93 -6.66 16.42
CA ASP A 57 -14.00 -7.56 16.89
C ASP A 57 -14.38 -8.53 15.77
N ARG A 58 -14.20 -8.13 14.52
CA ARG A 58 -14.42 -8.95 13.34
C ARG A 58 -13.37 -8.66 12.28
N TYR A 59 -12.58 -9.66 11.96
CA TYR A 59 -11.58 -9.58 10.89
C TYR A 59 -11.92 -10.62 9.82
N VAL A 60 -12.13 -10.16 8.58
CA VAL A 60 -12.48 -11.01 7.44
C VAL A 60 -11.29 -11.03 6.51
N ASP A 61 -10.54 -12.09 6.57
CA ASP A 61 -9.46 -12.44 5.65
C ASP A 61 -9.85 -13.61 4.74
N GLY A 62 -9.04 -13.89 3.73
CA GLY A 62 -9.34 -14.92 2.74
C GLY A 62 -9.34 -16.36 3.31
N GLY A 63 -8.58 -16.62 4.39
CA GLY A 63 -8.16 -17.92 4.86
C GLY A 63 -9.29 -18.92 5.18
N SER A 64 -10.38 -18.47 5.78
CA SER A 64 -11.36 -19.41 6.37
C SER A 64 -12.29 -20.14 5.38
N ARG A 65 -12.41 -19.69 4.12
CA ARG A 65 -13.29 -20.33 3.12
C ARG A 65 -12.58 -21.31 2.20
N TYR A 66 -11.26 -21.19 2.06
CA TYR A 66 -10.46 -21.98 1.13
C TYR A 66 -9.81 -23.22 1.75
N ASP A 67 -9.56 -23.21 3.05
CA ASP A 67 -8.97 -24.35 3.78
C ASP A 67 -9.69 -25.69 3.59
N ALA A 68 -11.00 -25.65 3.36
CA ALA A 68 -11.78 -26.88 3.13
C ALA A 68 -11.57 -27.49 1.73
N LEU A 69 -11.16 -26.71 0.74
CA LEU A 69 -10.96 -27.15 -0.66
C LEU A 69 -9.49 -27.32 -1.04
N TYR A 70 -8.58 -26.66 -0.34
CA TYR A 70 -7.13 -26.71 -0.59
C TYR A 70 -6.56 -28.14 -0.68
N PRO A 71 -6.86 -29.08 0.25
CA PRO A 71 -6.33 -30.46 0.16
C PRO A 71 -6.83 -31.25 -1.06
N ILE A 72 -7.93 -30.81 -1.67
CA ILE A 72 -8.48 -31.47 -2.87
C ILE A 72 -7.85 -30.89 -4.12
N LEU A 73 -7.64 -29.56 -4.14
CA LEU A 73 -7.07 -28.85 -5.26
C LEU A 73 -5.55 -29.06 -5.38
N SER A 74 -4.82 -29.04 -4.27
CA SER A 74 -3.37 -29.31 -4.24
C SER A 74 -3.01 -30.68 -4.81
N ARG A 75 -3.87 -31.68 -4.67
CA ARG A 75 -3.69 -32.99 -5.31
C ARG A 75 -3.84 -32.99 -6.82
N ILE A 76 -4.55 -32.00 -7.38
CA ILE A 76 -4.72 -31.82 -8.83
C ILE A 76 -3.53 -31.02 -9.40
N TYR A 77 -2.94 -30.14 -8.58
CA TYR A 77 -1.78 -29.29 -8.94
C TYR A 77 -0.46 -30.07 -9.03
N ASP A 78 -0.30 -31.16 -8.31
CA ASP A 78 0.96 -31.94 -8.27
C ASP A 78 1.16 -32.88 -9.46
N THR A 79 0.38 -32.75 -10.52
CA THR A 79 0.59 -33.55 -11.74
C THR A 79 1.57 -32.87 -12.67
N LYS A 80 2.64 -33.59 -13.06
CA LYS A 80 3.63 -33.18 -14.10
C LYS A 80 2.97 -32.61 -15.38
N THR A 81 1.75 -33.01 -15.65
CA THR A 81 0.96 -32.58 -16.81
C THR A 81 0.50 -31.09 -16.65
N PHE A 82 0.13 -30.68 -15.45
CA PHE A 82 -0.28 -29.30 -15.19
C PHE A 82 0.90 -28.36 -15.38
N ASN A 83 2.04 -28.65 -14.75
CA ASN A 83 3.27 -27.87 -14.88
C ASN A 83 3.79 -27.78 -16.33
N THR A 84 3.58 -28.82 -17.15
CA THR A 84 3.95 -28.80 -18.57
C THR A 84 3.03 -27.89 -19.39
N VAL A 85 1.73 -27.94 -19.15
CA VAL A 85 0.74 -27.07 -19.84
C VAL A 85 0.89 -25.62 -19.38
N PHE A 86 1.10 -25.39 -18.09
CA PHE A 86 1.29 -24.06 -17.53
C PHE A 86 2.62 -23.43 -17.99
N GLY A 87 3.70 -24.19 -18.03
CA GLY A 87 4.99 -23.77 -18.56
C GLY A 87 4.95 -23.43 -20.07
N ALA A 88 4.13 -24.12 -20.85
CA ALA A 88 3.91 -23.81 -22.26
C ALA A 88 3.08 -22.53 -22.47
N VAL A 89 2.13 -22.25 -21.56
CA VAL A 89 1.28 -21.04 -21.61
C VAL A 89 2.04 -19.81 -21.10
N LYS A 90 2.99 -19.97 -20.19
CA LYS A 90 3.83 -18.90 -19.62
C LYS A 90 4.65 -18.16 -20.71
N ASN A 91 4.89 -18.77 -21.85
CA ASN A 91 5.71 -18.25 -22.94
C ASN A 91 4.92 -17.71 -24.16
N VAL A 92 3.59 -17.61 -24.06
CA VAL A 92 2.76 -17.12 -25.18
C VAL A 92 2.28 -15.70 -24.87
N GLY A 93 2.79 -14.68 -25.56
CA GLY A 93 2.52 -13.24 -25.51
C GLY A 93 1.14 -12.76 -24.97
N PRO A 94 0.47 -11.77 -25.56
CA PRO A 94 -0.76 -11.15 -24.97
C PRO A 94 -1.91 -12.12 -24.65
N GLY A 95 -1.90 -13.35 -25.18
CA GLY A 95 -2.85 -14.41 -24.82
C GLY A 95 -2.71 -14.97 -23.38
N ARG A 96 -1.61 -14.65 -22.69
CA ARG A 96 -1.28 -15.09 -21.33
C ARG A 96 -2.37 -14.71 -20.32
N TYR A 97 -2.85 -13.48 -20.39
CA TYR A 97 -3.90 -12.97 -19.49
C TYR A 97 -5.26 -13.64 -19.74
N THR A 98 -5.60 -13.90 -21.01
CA THR A 98 -6.87 -14.53 -21.36
C THR A 98 -6.97 -15.97 -20.83
N VAL A 99 -5.88 -16.74 -20.89
CA VAL A 99 -5.83 -18.12 -20.38
C VAL A 99 -5.82 -18.13 -18.86
N LYS A 100 -5.07 -17.24 -18.20
CA LYS A 100 -5.05 -17.10 -16.75
C LYS A 100 -6.44 -16.70 -16.23
N ASN A 101 -7.09 -15.74 -16.86
CA ASN A 101 -8.45 -15.31 -16.51
C ASN A 101 -9.51 -16.39 -16.79
N LEU A 102 -9.35 -17.20 -17.85
CA LEU A 102 -10.23 -18.33 -18.12
C LEU A 102 -10.09 -19.43 -17.04
N LEU A 103 -8.86 -19.79 -16.70
CA LEU A 103 -8.59 -20.78 -15.65
C LEU A 103 -9.06 -20.30 -14.27
N ARG A 104 -8.97 -19.00 -14.01
CA ARG A 104 -9.50 -18.32 -12.85
C ARG A 104 -11.04 -18.38 -12.82
N GLY A 105 -11.71 -18.04 -13.92
CA GLY A 105 -13.17 -18.10 -14.04
C GLY A 105 -13.72 -19.52 -13.89
N LEU A 106 -12.89 -20.53 -14.16
CA LEU A 106 -13.20 -21.95 -13.99
C LEU A 106 -12.85 -22.48 -12.57
N GLY A 107 -12.29 -21.63 -11.70
CA GLY A 107 -11.83 -22.02 -10.37
C GLY A 107 -10.63 -22.99 -10.37
N LEU A 108 -9.88 -23.03 -11.49
CA LEU A 108 -8.73 -23.91 -11.67
C LEU A 108 -7.39 -23.27 -11.24
N ILE A 109 -7.39 -21.98 -10.98
CA ILE A 109 -6.26 -21.24 -10.37
C ILE A 109 -6.78 -20.58 -9.11
N GLN A 110 -6.19 -20.89 -7.99
CA GLN A 110 -6.39 -20.20 -6.75
C GLN A 110 -5.57 -18.90 -6.78
N LEU A 111 -6.22 -17.80 -6.52
CA LEU A 111 -5.53 -16.54 -6.25
C LEU A 111 -5.59 -16.32 -4.76
N HIS A 112 -4.46 -16.01 -4.17
CA HIS A 112 -4.32 -15.57 -2.80
C HIS A 112 -4.90 -14.16 -2.58
N CYS A 113 -5.92 -13.81 -3.37
CA CYS A 113 -6.62 -12.53 -3.29
C CYS A 113 -8.11 -12.70 -3.58
N ARG A 114 -8.91 -11.88 -2.90
CA ARG A 114 -10.36 -11.75 -3.06
C ARG A 114 -10.69 -10.65 -4.05
N THR A 115 -11.80 -10.75 -4.75
CA THR A 115 -12.25 -9.67 -5.64
C THR A 115 -12.83 -8.51 -4.84
N ALA A 116 -12.73 -7.28 -5.36
CA ALA A 116 -13.30 -6.08 -4.75
C ALA A 116 -14.79 -6.27 -4.45
N ARG A 117 -15.55 -6.91 -5.33
CA ARG A 117 -16.96 -7.25 -5.10
C ARG A 117 -17.18 -8.12 -3.87
N SER A 118 -16.32 -9.14 -3.64
CA SER A 118 -16.42 -9.99 -2.47
C SER A 118 -16.07 -9.24 -1.18
N VAL A 119 -15.05 -8.40 -1.23
CA VAL A 119 -14.63 -7.54 -0.12
C VAL A 119 -15.77 -6.57 0.24
N THR A 120 -16.35 -5.89 -0.76
CA THR A 120 -17.48 -4.97 -0.55
C THR A 120 -18.68 -5.68 0.06
N ALA A 121 -19.06 -6.86 -0.45
CA ALA A 121 -20.18 -7.61 0.09
C ALA A 121 -20.01 -7.97 1.58
N ASP A 122 -18.81 -8.34 1.99
CA ASP A 122 -18.53 -8.59 3.41
C ASP A 122 -18.51 -7.30 4.23
N ALA A 123 -17.96 -6.20 3.70
CA ALA A 123 -17.93 -4.90 4.37
C ALA A 123 -19.35 -4.33 4.56
N VAL A 124 -20.21 -4.40 3.52
CA VAL A 124 -21.63 -4.05 3.61
C VAL A 124 -22.33 -4.89 4.68
N GLY A 125 -22.12 -6.22 4.69
CA GLY A 125 -22.70 -7.08 5.71
C GLY A 125 -22.19 -6.76 7.14
N ARG A 126 -21.01 -6.15 7.29
CA ARG A 126 -20.55 -5.63 8.60
C ARG A 126 -21.26 -4.33 8.96
N LEU A 127 -21.35 -3.39 8.02
CA LEU A 127 -22.05 -2.12 8.22
C LEU A 127 -23.55 -2.30 8.55
N GLU A 128 -24.17 -3.38 8.07
CA GLU A 128 -25.57 -3.70 8.43
C GLU A 128 -25.77 -4.02 9.92
N GLY A 129 -24.75 -4.53 10.60
CA GLY A 129 -24.83 -4.95 12.00
C GLY A 129 -23.86 -4.24 12.93
N VAL A 130 -23.21 -3.16 12.49
CA VAL A 130 -22.24 -2.42 13.28
C VAL A 130 -22.90 -1.62 14.38
N SER A 131 -22.24 -1.49 15.53
CA SER A 131 -22.63 -0.59 16.61
C SER A 131 -21.81 0.70 16.53
N GLU A 132 -22.45 1.82 16.84
CA GLU A 132 -21.77 3.12 16.89
C GLU A 132 -21.18 3.40 18.29
N PRO A 133 -20.01 4.04 18.39
CA PRO A 133 -19.12 4.38 17.27
C PRO A 133 -18.39 3.17 16.70
N PHE A 134 -17.95 3.24 15.43
CA PHE A 134 -17.22 2.13 14.81
C PHE A 134 -15.95 2.59 14.08
N PHE A 135 -15.01 1.65 13.94
CA PHE A 135 -13.84 1.75 13.09
C PHE A 135 -13.84 0.60 12.07
N GLY A 136 -13.86 0.92 10.79
CA GLY A 136 -13.83 -0.04 9.70
C GLY A 136 -12.58 0.12 8.81
N TRP A 137 -11.88 -0.99 8.53
CA TRP A 137 -10.80 -1.03 7.55
C TRP A 137 -11.17 -1.97 6.42
N VAL A 138 -11.21 -1.45 5.19
CA VAL A 138 -11.55 -2.20 3.98
C VAL A 138 -10.40 -2.09 2.99
N HIS A 139 -9.81 -3.22 2.62
CA HIS A 139 -8.65 -3.29 1.73
C HIS A 139 -9.02 -3.94 0.40
N TYR A 140 -8.73 -3.25 -0.70
CA TYR A 140 -8.90 -3.72 -2.08
C TYR A 140 -7.54 -4.00 -2.72
N PHE A 141 -7.48 -5.04 -3.58
CA PHE A 141 -6.25 -5.46 -4.25
C PHE A 141 -6.41 -5.59 -5.78
N ASP A 142 -7.57 -5.32 -6.32
CA ASP A 142 -7.91 -5.58 -7.73
C ASP A 142 -7.06 -4.75 -8.71
N VAL A 143 -6.47 -3.64 -8.26
CA VAL A 143 -5.59 -2.77 -9.06
C VAL A 143 -4.17 -3.33 -9.15
N HIS A 144 -3.74 -4.11 -8.18
CA HIS A 144 -2.43 -4.79 -8.17
C HIS A 144 -2.35 -5.89 -9.23
N GLU A 145 -1.17 -6.16 -9.80
CA GLU A 145 -0.97 -7.31 -10.70
C GLU A 145 -1.06 -8.65 -9.95
N PRO A 146 -1.74 -9.62 -10.53
CA PRO A 146 -2.53 -9.61 -11.76
C PRO A 146 -3.87 -8.90 -11.57
N ARG A 147 -4.06 -7.83 -12.35
CA ARG A 147 -5.22 -6.94 -12.23
C ARG A 147 -6.53 -7.68 -12.44
N ASN A 148 -7.56 -7.27 -11.69
CA ASN A 148 -8.84 -7.93 -11.70
C ASN A 148 -9.98 -6.95 -12.01
N ALA A 149 -10.40 -6.91 -13.28
CA ALA A 149 -11.54 -6.13 -13.69
C ALA A 149 -12.59 -7.00 -14.42
N PRO A 150 -13.90 -6.83 -14.13
CA PRO A 150 -14.95 -7.40 -14.94
C PRO A 150 -14.88 -6.94 -16.40
N GLY A 151 -15.29 -7.80 -17.32
CA GLY A 151 -15.20 -7.55 -18.77
C GLY A 151 -15.88 -6.25 -19.23
N GLU A 152 -16.90 -5.81 -18.53
CA GLU A 152 -17.61 -4.56 -18.83
C GLU A 152 -16.73 -3.30 -18.68
N PHE A 153 -15.70 -3.34 -17.82
CA PHE A 153 -14.75 -2.25 -17.65
C PHE A 153 -13.58 -2.32 -18.62
N LEU A 154 -13.31 -3.48 -19.19
CA LEU A 154 -12.21 -3.66 -20.14
C LEU A 154 -12.55 -3.13 -21.54
N GLU A 155 -13.80 -2.81 -21.80
CA GLU A 155 -14.22 -2.29 -23.10
C GLU A 155 -13.75 -0.84 -23.29
N GLY A 156 -12.71 -0.65 -24.07
CA GLY A 156 -12.13 0.66 -24.38
C GLY A 156 -11.11 1.18 -23.35
N HIS A 157 -10.74 0.38 -22.36
CA HIS A 157 -9.78 0.74 -21.30
C HIS A 157 -8.67 -0.30 -21.20
N ASP A 158 -7.48 0.13 -20.74
CA ASP A 158 -6.42 -0.78 -20.30
C ASP A 158 -6.81 -1.47 -18.97
N GLU A 159 -6.07 -2.52 -18.60
CA GLU A 159 -6.39 -3.33 -17.42
C GLU A 159 -6.29 -2.54 -16.10
N TYR A 160 -5.35 -1.58 -15.99
CA TYR A 160 -5.17 -0.76 -14.80
C TYR A 160 -6.37 0.18 -14.61
N THR A 161 -6.71 0.92 -15.66
CA THR A 161 -7.88 1.82 -15.66
C THR A 161 -9.16 1.05 -15.38
N ALA A 162 -9.35 -0.11 -16.01
CA ALA A 162 -10.52 -0.95 -15.79
C ALA A 162 -10.64 -1.45 -14.34
N ALA A 163 -9.52 -1.83 -13.72
CA ALA A 163 -9.48 -2.24 -12.31
C ALA A 163 -9.78 -1.07 -11.37
N MET A 164 -9.24 0.11 -11.65
CA MET A 164 -9.55 1.34 -10.92
C MET A 164 -11.05 1.66 -10.96
N MET A 165 -11.66 1.61 -12.16
CA MET A 165 -13.11 1.84 -12.34
C MET A 165 -13.95 0.80 -11.59
N HIS A 166 -13.47 -0.44 -11.51
CA HIS A 166 -14.15 -1.48 -10.74
C HIS A 166 -14.10 -1.18 -9.24
N VAL A 167 -12.94 -0.83 -8.70
CA VAL A 167 -12.78 -0.48 -7.28
C VAL A 167 -13.58 0.78 -6.95
N ASP A 168 -13.56 1.82 -7.80
CA ASP A 168 -14.36 3.04 -7.62
C ASP A 168 -15.86 2.71 -7.47
N ARG A 169 -16.41 1.84 -8.34
CA ARG A 169 -17.79 1.36 -8.18
C ARG A 169 -18.03 0.69 -6.83
N GLN A 170 -17.08 -0.12 -6.36
CA GLN A 170 -17.21 -0.82 -5.09
C GLN A 170 -17.15 0.13 -3.89
N VAL A 171 -16.30 1.16 -3.94
CA VAL A 171 -16.31 2.26 -2.96
C VAL A 171 -17.65 2.99 -2.98
N GLY A 172 -18.22 3.25 -4.17
CA GLY A 172 -19.57 3.83 -4.33
C GLY A 172 -20.64 2.99 -3.63
N GLU A 173 -20.58 1.66 -3.69
CA GLU A 173 -21.51 0.76 -2.97
C GLU A 173 -21.39 0.88 -1.44
N LEU A 174 -20.16 1.05 -0.92
CA LEU A 174 -19.95 1.30 0.52
C LEU A 174 -20.54 2.64 0.96
N LEU A 175 -20.29 3.71 0.18
CA LEU A 175 -20.83 5.05 0.47
C LEU A 175 -22.36 5.05 0.45
N ALA A 176 -22.98 4.41 -0.54
CA ALA A 176 -24.43 4.25 -0.61
C ALA A 176 -24.98 3.48 0.61
N THR A 177 -24.26 2.45 1.07
CA THR A 177 -24.65 1.71 2.28
C THR A 177 -24.61 2.59 3.53
N LEU A 178 -23.60 3.45 3.67
CA LEU A 178 -23.54 4.42 4.79
C LEU A 178 -24.71 5.40 4.73
N GLU A 179 -25.08 5.88 3.52
CA GLU A 179 -26.25 6.76 3.31
C GLU A 179 -27.56 6.05 3.67
N ASP A 180 -27.80 4.86 3.13
CA ASP A 180 -29.00 4.06 3.38
C ASP A 180 -29.18 3.71 4.87
N ARG A 181 -28.07 3.57 5.59
CA ARG A 181 -28.03 3.30 7.02
C ARG A 181 -28.06 4.56 7.88
N GLN A 182 -28.07 5.75 7.27
CA GLN A 182 -28.00 7.04 7.97
C GLN A 182 -26.72 7.20 8.82
N LEU A 183 -25.63 6.54 8.44
CA LEU A 183 -24.33 6.60 9.09
C LEU A 183 -23.38 7.63 8.44
N ARG A 184 -23.70 8.10 7.21
CA ARG A 184 -22.78 8.91 6.40
C ARG A 184 -22.41 10.24 7.03
N GLU A 185 -23.35 10.91 7.69
CA GLU A 185 -23.15 12.23 8.30
C GLU A 185 -22.19 12.18 9.49
N ASP A 186 -22.17 11.07 10.24
CA ASP A 186 -21.33 10.86 11.43
C ASP A 186 -20.10 9.98 11.14
N THR A 187 -19.82 9.66 9.86
CA THR A 187 -18.69 8.82 9.45
C THR A 187 -17.66 9.62 8.68
N LEU A 188 -16.44 9.73 9.22
CA LEU A 188 -15.28 10.17 8.47
C LEU A 188 -14.82 9.01 7.55
N VAL A 189 -14.86 9.24 6.24
CA VAL A 189 -14.33 8.30 5.24
C VAL A 189 -12.93 8.75 4.86
N VAL A 190 -11.95 7.85 5.00
CA VAL A 190 -10.58 8.07 4.51
C VAL A 190 -10.30 7.09 3.37
N LEU A 191 -9.86 7.62 2.23
CA LEU A 191 -9.44 6.83 1.08
C LEU A 191 -8.00 7.15 0.74
N THR A 192 -7.17 6.11 0.59
CA THR A 192 -5.77 6.24 0.20
C THR A 192 -5.28 5.01 -0.54
N GLY A 193 -4.15 5.12 -1.25
CA GLY A 193 -3.33 3.98 -1.65
C GLY A 193 -2.27 3.68 -0.59
N ASP A 194 -1.80 2.46 -0.52
CA ASP A 194 -0.63 2.06 0.27
C ASP A 194 0.67 2.43 -0.44
N HIS A 195 0.70 2.30 -1.76
CA HIS A 195 1.74 2.73 -2.69
C HIS A 195 1.12 3.00 -4.07
N GLY A 196 1.92 3.61 -4.95
CA GLY A 196 1.58 3.79 -6.35
C GLY A 196 2.07 2.64 -7.25
N GLU A 197 2.08 2.87 -8.55
CA GLU A 197 2.47 1.89 -9.57
C GLU A 197 3.15 2.59 -10.75
N ALA A 198 4.36 2.21 -11.09
CA ALA A 198 5.00 2.63 -12.33
C ALA A 198 4.35 1.89 -13.52
N LEU A 199 3.82 2.64 -14.48
CA LEU A 199 3.12 2.12 -15.67
C LEU A 199 3.96 2.21 -16.96
N GLY A 200 5.26 2.35 -16.83
CA GLY A 200 6.23 2.51 -17.92
C GLY A 200 7.03 3.80 -17.81
N ASP A 201 6.75 4.63 -16.81
CA ASP A 201 7.54 5.79 -16.45
C ASP A 201 8.96 5.33 -16.07
N HIS A 202 9.97 6.13 -16.38
CA HIS A 202 11.39 5.78 -16.18
C HIS A 202 11.81 4.43 -16.80
N GLY A 203 11.02 3.88 -17.75
CA GLY A 203 11.27 2.58 -18.40
C GLY A 203 11.03 1.37 -17.52
N TYR A 204 10.31 1.53 -16.40
CA TYR A 204 10.00 0.50 -15.44
C TYR A 204 8.48 0.30 -15.30
N THR A 205 8.06 -0.92 -14.96
CA THR A 205 6.68 -1.28 -14.60
C THR A 205 6.68 -2.06 -13.29
N GLY A 206 5.74 -1.72 -12.40
CA GLY A 206 5.64 -2.32 -11.07
C GLY A 206 5.95 -1.32 -9.96
N HIS A 207 6.29 -1.80 -8.79
CA HIS A 207 6.56 -0.97 -7.62
C HIS A 207 7.61 -1.61 -6.70
N GLY A 208 8.02 -0.85 -5.66
CA GLY A 208 8.90 -1.31 -4.59
C GLY A 208 10.39 -1.30 -4.94
N ARG A 209 10.81 -0.61 -6.02
CA ARG A 209 12.20 -0.61 -6.50
C ARG A 209 12.86 0.74 -6.56
N THR A 210 12.16 1.77 -7.03
CA THR A 210 12.79 2.99 -7.53
C THR A 210 12.62 4.18 -6.61
N LEU A 211 11.53 4.24 -5.84
CA LEU A 211 11.12 5.35 -4.99
C LEU A 211 10.82 6.64 -5.76
N TYR A 212 10.46 6.56 -7.04
CA TYR A 212 9.92 7.69 -7.77
C TYR A 212 8.50 8.05 -7.31
N ASP A 213 8.04 9.27 -7.60
CA ASP A 213 6.72 9.73 -7.14
C ASP A 213 5.56 8.89 -7.69
N GLU A 214 5.69 8.22 -8.85
CA GLU A 214 4.69 7.26 -9.32
C GLU A 214 4.51 6.03 -8.42
N GLU A 215 5.51 5.69 -7.58
CA GLU A 215 5.39 4.65 -6.55
C GLU A 215 5.04 5.23 -5.17
N LEU A 216 5.39 6.49 -4.88
CA LEU A 216 5.28 7.07 -3.53
C LEU A 216 4.11 8.03 -3.37
N HIS A 217 3.74 8.78 -4.43
CA HIS A 217 2.70 9.80 -4.36
C HIS A 217 1.32 9.20 -4.59
N VAL A 218 0.64 8.89 -3.50
CA VAL A 218 -0.69 8.27 -3.50
C VAL A 218 -1.80 9.29 -3.21
N PRO A 219 -3.03 9.05 -3.69
CA PRO A 219 -4.17 9.86 -3.31
C PRO A 219 -4.46 9.74 -1.81
N LEU A 220 -4.86 10.84 -1.18
CA LEU A 220 -5.37 10.84 0.18
C LEU A 220 -6.60 11.76 0.27
N VAL A 221 -7.72 11.21 0.67
CA VAL A 221 -8.99 11.92 0.82
C VAL A 221 -9.54 11.72 2.22
N PHE A 222 -9.87 12.82 2.89
CA PHE A 222 -10.67 12.83 4.11
C PHE A 222 -12.05 13.42 3.76
N ALA A 223 -13.11 12.65 3.90
CA ALA A 223 -14.46 13.06 3.50
C ALA A 223 -15.44 13.01 4.69
N HIS A 224 -15.78 14.19 5.20
CA HIS A 224 -16.81 14.40 6.23
C HIS A 224 -17.40 15.80 6.07
N ASP A 225 -18.68 15.97 6.37
CA ASP A 225 -19.37 17.27 6.17
C ASP A 225 -18.85 18.39 7.08
N ALA A 226 -18.23 18.06 8.21
CA ALA A 226 -17.59 19.02 9.09
C ALA A 226 -16.20 19.50 8.59
N LEU A 227 -15.60 18.84 7.59
CA LEU A 227 -14.33 19.25 7.02
C LEU A 227 -14.53 20.26 5.87
N PRO A 228 -13.60 21.21 5.70
CA PRO A 228 -13.62 22.11 4.55
C PRO A 228 -13.45 21.32 3.24
N ARG A 229 -14.11 21.79 2.17
CA ARG A 229 -13.95 21.24 0.81
C ARG A 229 -12.81 21.97 0.12
N GLU A 230 -11.61 21.48 0.30
CA GLU A 230 -10.39 22.09 -0.24
C GLU A 230 -9.41 21.02 -0.73
N THR A 231 -8.48 21.44 -1.58
CA THR A 231 -7.29 20.66 -1.91
C THR A 231 -6.14 21.18 -1.08
N VAL A 232 -5.40 20.27 -0.46
CA VAL A 232 -4.23 20.58 0.35
C VAL A 232 -2.98 20.21 -0.43
N ASP A 233 -2.17 21.22 -0.79
CA ASP A 233 -0.93 21.01 -1.53
C ASP A 233 0.27 20.68 -0.61
N ALA A 234 0.08 20.76 0.72
CA ALA A 234 1.10 20.43 1.69
C ALA A 234 1.51 18.95 1.59
N GLN A 235 2.80 18.68 1.67
CA GLN A 235 3.33 17.32 1.74
C GLN A 235 2.90 16.65 3.05
N VAL A 236 2.22 15.51 2.94
CA VAL A 236 1.76 14.68 4.06
C VAL A 236 2.20 13.23 3.86
N ARG A 237 2.11 12.41 4.89
CA ARG A 237 2.60 11.03 4.88
C ARG A 237 1.49 10.05 5.21
N THR A 238 1.52 8.86 4.66
CA THR A 238 0.55 7.80 5.00
C THR A 238 0.61 7.41 6.49
N ILE A 239 1.78 7.53 7.14
CA ILE A 239 1.95 7.31 8.57
C ILE A 239 1.23 8.37 9.43
N ASP A 240 0.88 9.54 8.89
CA ASP A 240 0.14 10.60 9.58
C ASP A 240 -1.36 10.31 9.70
N ILE A 241 -1.90 9.37 8.90
CA ILE A 241 -3.33 9.04 8.87
C ILE A 241 -3.80 8.54 10.23
N LEU A 242 -3.12 7.56 10.79
CA LEU A 242 -3.56 6.94 12.03
C LEU A 242 -3.47 7.87 13.25
N PRO A 243 -2.37 8.60 13.49
CA PRO A 243 -2.33 9.63 14.53
C PRO A 243 -3.45 10.66 14.37
N THR A 244 -3.78 11.07 13.15
CA THR A 244 -4.89 11.99 12.87
C THR A 244 -6.23 11.39 13.31
N LEU A 245 -6.49 10.14 12.97
CA LEU A 245 -7.76 9.50 13.33
C LEU A 245 -7.90 9.31 14.84
N LEU A 246 -6.83 8.93 15.52
CA LEU A 246 -6.84 8.75 16.98
C LEU A 246 -7.02 10.09 17.70
N ASP A 247 -6.36 11.15 17.23
CA ASP A 247 -6.51 12.50 17.80
C ASP A 247 -7.95 13.02 17.65
N LEU A 248 -8.55 12.84 16.46
CA LEU A 248 -9.93 13.26 16.19
C LEU A 248 -10.97 12.61 17.10
N VAL A 249 -10.73 11.40 17.57
CA VAL A 249 -11.64 10.69 18.49
C VAL A 249 -11.20 10.77 19.96
N GLY A 250 -10.10 11.45 20.24
CA GLY A 250 -9.55 11.59 21.60
C GLY A 250 -9.06 10.27 22.19
N ALA A 251 -8.62 9.34 21.33
CA ALA A 251 -8.05 8.07 21.75
C ALA A 251 -6.55 8.19 22.07
N ASP A 252 -6.04 7.27 22.90
CA ASP A 252 -4.61 7.23 23.19
C ASP A 252 -3.78 6.94 21.94
N GLY A 253 -2.67 7.66 21.76
CA GLY A 253 -1.74 7.48 20.65
C GLY A 253 -1.02 6.13 20.70
N LEU A 254 -0.35 5.81 19.58
CA LEU A 254 0.38 4.54 19.38
C LEU A 254 1.90 4.66 19.63
N GLY A 255 2.42 5.86 19.92
CA GLY A 255 3.86 6.10 19.84
C GLY A 255 4.35 6.12 18.39
N ALA A 256 3.48 6.55 17.46
CA ALA A 256 3.72 6.57 16.03
C ALA A 256 4.78 7.62 15.63
N ASP A 257 5.44 7.40 14.48
CA ASP A 257 6.34 8.37 13.85
C ASP A 257 5.55 9.44 13.09
N GLY A 258 4.31 9.14 12.77
CA GLY A 258 3.37 10.08 12.17
C GLY A 258 2.87 11.11 13.17
N GLU A 259 2.43 12.24 12.65
CA GLU A 259 1.84 13.36 13.42
C GLU A 259 0.43 13.67 12.89
N PRO A 260 -0.51 14.10 13.76
CA PRO A 260 -1.83 14.50 13.29
C PRO A 260 -1.77 15.59 12.22
N LEU A 261 -2.61 15.43 11.18
CA LEU A 261 -2.73 16.41 10.09
C LEU A 261 -3.55 17.64 10.51
N PHE A 262 -4.49 17.47 11.43
CA PHE A 262 -5.40 18.48 11.92
C PHE A 262 -5.11 18.79 13.40
N ASP A 263 -4.33 19.81 13.66
CA ASP A 263 -3.99 20.28 15.01
C ASP A 263 -4.64 21.62 15.37
N GLY A 264 -5.67 22.02 14.61
CA GLY A 264 -6.35 23.30 14.74
C GLY A 264 -5.73 24.43 13.91
N GLY A 265 -4.67 24.15 13.16
CA GLY A 265 -4.03 25.04 12.20
C GLY A 265 -4.05 24.47 10.77
N PRO A 266 -3.43 25.16 9.81
CA PRO A 266 -3.23 24.63 8.46
C PRO A 266 -2.31 23.40 8.49
N VAL A 267 -2.53 22.47 7.56
CA VAL A 267 -1.65 21.31 7.39
C VAL A 267 -0.21 21.78 7.12
N ARG A 268 0.73 21.24 7.88
CA ARG A 268 2.15 21.63 7.75
C ARG A 268 2.73 21.08 6.46
N ALA A 269 3.41 21.93 5.70
CA ALA A 269 3.99 21.63 4.40
C ALA A 269 5.42 21.08 4.47
N ASP A 270 6.08 21.20 5.62
CA ASP A 270 7.52 20.99 5.80
C ASP A 270 7.89 19.61 6.36
N ARG A 271 6.98 18.63 6.27
CA ARG A 271 7.21 17.27 6.78
C ARG A 271 8.14 16.49 5.87
N PRO A 272 9.30 16.01 6.34
CA PRO A 272 10.13 15.12 5.54
C PRO A 272 9.42 13.76 5.36
N VAL A 273 9.53 13.20 4.15
CA VAL A 273 9.05 11.86 3.83
C VAL A 273 10.23 10.95 3.63
N TYR A 274 10.44 10.03 4.55
CA TYR A 274 11.40 8.95 4.39
C TYR A 274 10.71 7.76 3.73
N ALA A 275 11.42 7.13 2.81
CA ALA A 275 10.94 5.97 2.08
C ALA A 275 12.03 4.92 1.93
N MET A 276 11.60 3.65 1.81
CA MET A 276 12.51 2.55 1.52
C MET A 276 11.88 1.60 0.51
N ALA A 277 12.70 1.11 -0.41
CA ALA A 277 12.33 0.04 -1.31
C ALA A 277 12.38 -1.32 -0.59
N TYR A 278 11.71 -2.32 -1.18
CA TYR A 278 11.86 -3.68 -0.69
C TYR A 278 13.30 -4.15 -0.78
N PRO A 279 13.91 -4.67 0.30
CA PRO A 279 15.28 -5.16 0.27
C PRO A 279 15.53 -6.22 -0.80
N THR A 280 14.54 -7.05 -1.11
CA THR A 280 14.61 -8.07 -2.16
C THR A 280 14.73 -7.48 -3.57
N PHE A 281 14.21 -6.26 -3.82
CA PHE A 281 14.23 -5.64 -5.14
C PHE A 281 15.31 -4.57 -5.32
N GLY A 282 15.90 -4.11 -4.24
CA GLY A 282 16.93 -3.09 -4.22
C GLY A 282 16.96 -2.40 -2.87
N ASP A 283 18.10 -2.30 -2.26
CA ASP A 283 18.27 -1.72 -0.93
C ASP A 283 18.32 -0.18 -1.02
N ARG A 284 17.23 0.42 -1.59
CA ARG A 284 17.14 1.86 -1.78
C ARG A 284 16.41 2.52 -0.62
N VAL A 285 16.88 3.70 -0.27
CA VAL A 285 16.28 4.60 0.70
C VAL A 285 16.18 5.99 0.09
N GLY A 286 15.17 6.73 0.49
CA GLY A 286 14.92 8.07 -0.03
C GLY A 286 14.43 9.03 1.03
N LEU A 287 14.70 10.30 0.80
CA LEU A 287 14.18 11.43 1.54
C LEU A 287 13.58 12.44 0.57
N ARG A 288 12.31 12.75 0.74
CA ARG A 288 11.60 13.81 0.04
C ARG A 288 11.30 14.94 1.02
N THR A 289 11.69 16.14 0.66
CA THR A 289 11.36 17.38 1.38
C THR A 289 10.61 18.32 0.44
N ASP A 290 10.30 19.54 0.88
CA ASP A 290 9.67 20.56 0.04
C ASP A 290 10.55 20.90 -1.17
N GLY A 291 10.14 20.41 -2.33
CA GLY A 291 10.79 20.66 -3.62
C GLY A 291 12.04 19.83 -3.93
N TRP A 292 12.53 18.99 -3.03
CA TRP A 292 13.75 18.19 -3.26
C TRP A 292 13.57 16.74 -2.90
N LYS A 293 14.26 15.83 -3.63
CA LYS A 293 14.26 14.40 -3.36
C LYS A 293 15.64 13.79 -3.58
N LEU A 294 16.15 13.10 -2.57
CA LEU A 294 17.34 12.28 -2.64
C LEU A 294 16.94 10.80 -2.55
N VAL A 295 17.43 10.00 -3.49
CA VAL A 295 17.29 8.54 -3.46
C VAL A 295 18.69 7.94 -3.57
N ARG A 296 19.03 6.93 -2.77
CA ARG A 296 20.31 6.23 -2.87
C ARG A 296 20.16 4.75 -2.47
N ASP A 297 21.15 3.92 -2.84
CA ASP A 297 21.32 2.65 -2.16
C ASP A 297 21.83 2.89 -0.72
N ARG A 298 21.61 1.95 0.19
CA ARG A 298 22.05 2.11 1.60
C ARG A 298 23.57 2.25 1.73
N ALA A 299 24.34 1.73 0.80
CA ALA A 299 25.80 1.85 0.78
C ALA A 299 26.28 3.22 0.26
N GLY A 300 25.37 4.03 -0.34
CA GLY A 300 25.69 5.34 -0.88
C GLY A 300 26.50 5.32 -2.17
N ASN A 301 26.47 4.20 -2.93
CA ASN A 301 27.24 4.09 -4.18
C ASN A 301 26.45 4.56 -5.41
N ASP A 302 25.12 4.54 -5.34
CA ASP A 302 24.20 4.93 -6.40
C ASP A 302 23.22 5.97 -5.84
N GLU A 303 23.41 7.23 -6.23
CA GLU A 303 22.61 8.35 -5.73
C GLU A 303 21.93 9.09 -6.88
N ALA A 304 20.72 9.58 -6.61
CA ALA A 304 19.99 10.49 -7.48
C ALA A 304 19.39 11.63 -6.67
N LEU A 305 19.58 12.86 -7.15
CA LEU A 305 19.02 14.08 -6.57
C LEU A 305 18.10 14.75 -7.59
N PHE A 306 16.91 15.12 -7.17
CA PHE A 306 15.90 15.76 -8.00
C PHE A 306 15.45 17.09 -7.39
N ASP A 307 15.31 18.12 -8.23
CA ASP A 307 14.58 19.34 -7.93
C ASP A 307 13.13 19.17 -8.43
N LEU A 308 12.24 18.82 -7.54
CA LEU A 308 10.83 18.53 -7.86
C LEU A 308 10.04 19.80 -8.25
N SER A 309 10.55 20.98 -7.94
CA SER A 309 9.93 22.24 -8.33
C SER A 309 10.14 22.53 -9.83
N ALA A 310 11.31 22.16 -10.36
CA ALA A 310 11.67 22.33 -11.77
C ALA A 310 11.41 21.06 -12.59
N ASP A 311 11.48 19.89 -11.99
CA ASP A 311 11.35 18.57 -12.61
C ASP A 311 10.45 17.65 -11.75
N PRO A 312 9.15 17.90 -11.69
CA PRO A 312 8.22 17.10 -10.89
C PRO A 312 8.08 15.65 -11.36
N GLU A 313 8.54 15.34 -12.56
CA GLU A 313 8.52 13.98 -13.14
C GLU A 313 9.85 13.24 -12.93
N GLU A 314 10.81 13.81 -12.17
CA GLU A 314 12.08 13.16 -11.77
C GLU A 314 12.90 12.59 -12.94
N ARG A 315 12.83 13.25 -14.09
CA ARG A 315 13.48 12.79 -15.34
C ARG A 315 14.98 13.07 -15.36
N ARG A 316 15.45 13.95 -14.49
CA ARG A 316 16.83 14.43 -14.50
C ARG A 316 17.49 14.29 -13.14
N ASN A 317 18.39 13.32 -13.03
CA ASN A 317 19.29 13.21 -11.89
C ASN A 317 20.36 14.33 -11.97
N LEU A 318 20.34 15.24 -10.98
CA LEU A 318 21.25 16.38 -10.92
C LEU A 318 22.71 15.99 -10.61
N LEU A 319 22.94 14.74 -10.18
CA LEU A 319 24.27 14.21 -9.86
C LEU A 319 24.97 13.58 -11.08
N GLU A 320 24.29 13.45 -12.21
CA GLU A 320 24.88 12.94 -13.45
C GLU A 320 25.62 14.02 -14.21
N ASP A 321 26.77 13.67 -14.81
CA ASP A 321 27.60 14.59 -15.62
C ASP A 321 26.83 15.26 -16.76
N SER A 322 25.77 14.63 -17.28
CA SER A 322 24.90 15.18 -18.30
C SER A 322 24.04 16.36 -17.81
N ALA A 323 23.88 16.52 -16.51
CA ALA A 323 23.16 17.62 -15.88
C ALA A 323 23.97 18.93 -15.84
N ALA A 324 25.30 18.87 -15.98
CA ALA A 324 26.24 20.00 -15.91
C ALA A 324 26.06 21.09 -16.99
N GLY A 325 25.05 21.04 -17.84
CA GLY A 325 24.76 22.01 -18.92
C GLY A 325 23.46 22.79 -18.79
N VAL A 326 22.73 22.66 -17.69
CA VAL A 326 21.44 23.34 -17.50
C VAL A 326 21.65 24.65 -16.73
N ALA A 327 21.44 25.75 -17.40
CA ALA A 327 21.93 27.07 -17.09
C ALA A 327 21.34 27.77 -15.85
N ASP A 328 20.48 27.12 -15.05
CA ASP A 328 19.72 27.80 -13.99
C ASP A 328 19.92 27.28 -12.56
N ILE A 329 20.73 26.24 -12.33
CA ILE A 329 21.02 25.76 -10.99
C ILE A 329 22.51 25.90 -10.69
N ASP A 330 22.85 26.58 -9.60
CA ASP A 330 24.23 26.73 -9.14
C ASP A 330 24.74 25.34 -8.66
N PRO A 331 25.88 24.83 -9.19
CA PRO A 331 26.46 23.58 -8.72
C PRO A 331 26.74 23.54 -7.22
N ASP A 332 27.12 24.68 -6.62
CA ASP A 332 27.36 24.78 -5.17
C ASP A 332 26.05 24.58 -4.38
N ASP A 333 24.88 24.94 -4.93
CA ASP A 333 23.56 24.68 -4.32
C ASP A 333 23.18 23.19 -4.42
N VAL A 334 23.49 22.52 -5.53
CA VAL A 334 23.28 21.08 -5.71
C VAL A 334 24.08 20.27 -4.68
N ASP A 335 25.38 20.57 -4.53
CA ASP A 335 26.25 19.88 -3.56
C ASP A 335 25.77 20.14 -2.12
N GLY A 336 25.43 21.37 -1.79
CA GLY A 336 24.92 21.74 -0.47
C GLY A 336 23.58 21.03 -0.14
N ARG A 337 22.68 20.91 -1.11
CA ARG A 337 21.40 20.18 -0.96
C ARG A 337 21.63 18.69 -0.77
N ARG A 338 22.48 18.09 -1.60
CA ARG A 338 22.87 16.69 -1.48
C ARG A 338 23.43 16.37 -0.08
N GLU A 339 24.38 17.19 0.41
CA GLU A 339 24.99 17.00 1.73
C GLU A 339 23.96 17.10 2.86
N ALA A 340 23.07 18.09 2.81
CA ALA A 340 22.02 18.29 3.81
C ALA A 340 21.04 17.09 3.84
N LEU A 341 20.50 16.69 2.68
CA LEU A 341 19.56 15.57 2.59
C LEU A 341 20.22 14.22 2.95
N SER A 342 21.49 14.01 2.57
CA SER A 342 22.26 12.84 2.98
C SER A 342 22.42 12.76 4.49
N SER A 343 22.77 13.89 5.13
CA SER A 343 22.93 13.97 6.59
C SER A 343 21.62 13.65 7.32
N ASP A 344 20.49 14.20 6.84
CA ASP A 344 19.15 13.94 7.42
C ASP A 344 18.74 12.47 7.24
N LEU A 345 19.00 11.91 6.06
CA LEU A 345 18.71 10.51 5.76
C LEU A 345 19.58 9.56 6.60
N GLU A 346 20.85 9.86 6.81
CA GLU A 346 21.74 9.12 7.69
C GLU A 346 21.31 9.22 9.15
N GLY A 347 20.91 10.41 9.58
CA GLY A 347 20.34 10.64 10.91
C GLY A 347 19.13 9.76 11.16
N TRP A 348 18.20 9.71 10.19
CA TRP A 348 17.03 8.84 10.27
C TRP A 348 17.41 7.36 10.31
N LEU A 349 18.27 6.89 9.40
CA LEU A 349 18.70 5.49 9.34
C LEU A 349 19.45 5.05 10.62
N SER A 350 20.21 5.94 11.24
CA SER A 350 20.97 5.62 12.47
C SER A 350 20.06 5.48 13.70
N GLY A 351 18.84 5.97 13.65
CA GLY A 351 17.84 5.82 14.71
C GLY A 351 17.27 4.41 14.83
N PHE A 352 17.49 3.56 13.83
CA PHE A 352 16.92 2.20 13.79
C PHE A 352 18.00 1.14 14.09
N GLU A 353 17.64 0.18 14.94
CA GLU A 353 18.43 -1.03 15.12
C GLU A 353 18.29 -1.92 13.87
N ALA A 354 19.29 -2.76 13.60
CA ALA A 354 19.22 -3.70 12.49
C ALA A 354 18.06 -4.68 12.70
N THR A 355 17.09 -4.64 11.81
CA THR A 355 15.94 -5.55 11.84
C THR A 355 16.42 -6.97 11.53
N GLU A 356 16.17 -7.91 12.45
CA GLU A 356 16.46 -9.31 12.21
C GLU A 356 15.50 -9.87 11.13
N ARG A 357 16.09 -10.62 10.18
CA ARG A 357 15.30 -11.24 9.11
C ARG A 357 14.35 -12.28 9.70
N GLN A 358 13.05 -12.14 9.45
CA GLN A 358 12.06 -13.15 9.80
C GLN A 358 12.14 -14.32 8.79
N GLU A 359 12.01 -15.56 9.29
CA GLU A 359 11.85 -16.71 8.42
C GLU A 359 10.38 -16.82 8.00
N VAL A 360 10.14 -16.94 6.69
CA VAL A 360 8.82 -17.25 6.12
C VAL A 360 8.78 -18.73 5.75
N ASP A 361 7.66 -19.38 5.98
CA ASP A 361 7.49 -20.77 5.60
C ASP A 361 7.32 -20.92 4.07
N ALA A 362 7.42 -22.15 3.58
CA ALA A 362 7.38 -22.44 2.15
C ALA A 362 6.01 -22.10 1.53
N GLU A 363 4.93 -22.18 2.29
CA GLU A 363 3.56 -21.87 1.84
C GLU A 363 3.41 -20.37 1.63
N THR A 364 3.89 -19.57 2.57
CA THR A 364 3.96 -18.11 2.45
C THR A 364 4.86 -17.67 1.29
N GLU A 365 6.00 -18.35 1.07
CA GLU A 365 6.86 -18.07 -0.07
C GLU A 365 6.17 -18.33 -1.42
N GLU A 366 5.45 -19.43 -1.55
CA GLU A 366 4.68 -19.76 -2.75
C GLU A 366 3.56 -18.75 -2.99
N MET A 367 2.83 -18.36 -1.94
CA MET A 367 1.80 -17.32 -1.99
C MET A 367 2.37 -15.98 -2.49
N LEU A 368 3.49 -15.52 -1.94
CA LEU A 368 4.13 -14.26 -2.33
C LEU A 368 4.64 -14.31 -3.79
N ALA A 369 5.13 -15.46 -4.25
CA ALA A 369 5.53 -15.65 -5.64
C ALA A 369 4.32 -15.58 -6.60
N ASP A 370 3.19 -16.15 -6.22
CA ASP A 370 1.95 -16.12 -7.01
C ASP A 370 1.36 -14.69 -7.10
N LEU A 371 1.54 -13.88 -6.08
CA LEU A 371 1.16 -12.48 -6.03
C LEU A 371 2.16 -11.56 -6.75
N GLY A 372 3.33 -12.07 -7.17
CA GLY A 372 4.35 -11.31 -7.90
C GLY A 372 5.39 -10.60 -7.03
N TYR A 373 5.37 -10.81 -5.73
CA TYR A 373 6.35 -10.23 -4.80
C TYR A 373 7.69 -10.96 -4.75
N ARG A 374 7.75 -12.20 -5.26
CA ARG A 374 8.98 -12.98 -5.38
C ARG A 374 9.03 -13.66 -6.76
N GLY A 375 10.15 -13.51 -7.46
CA GLY A 375 10.34 -14.09 -8.79
C GLY A 375 11.80 -14.35 -9.08
#